data_91a4b8d1efc68d080b38f318d76ac453
#
_entry.id   91a4b8d1efc68d080b38f318d76ac453
#
_cell.length_a   1.000
_cell.length_b   1.000
_cell.length_c   1.000
_cell.angle_alpha   90.00
_cell.angle_beta   90.00
_cell.angle_gamma   90.00
#
_symmetry.space_group_name_H-M   'P 1'
#
loop_
_entity.id
_entity.type
_entity.pdbx_description
1 polymer ?
#
loop_
_entity_poly.entity_id
_entity_poly.type
_entity_poly.pdbx_seq_one_letter_code
_entity_poly.pdbx_strand_id
1 'polypeptide(L)'
;MFNKINEIISVFMRKVATRQNYLFVLKNFKPLFELQHINSLLESKRFFQFIDTIELDIPKGKSITVIAPHTDDDIFGAGGTLLKAASQGASISVIYLSNSAKIPSQAELVKQEAREICSNYGAEPYFLDLVPGNICIDNKTTEMLRELLVKLSPSTLFISFFLDDNDDHRRANQLFINSIDG
;
A
#
# COMPACT_ATOMS: atom_id res chain seq x y z
N MET A 1 9.34 -37.29 25.19
CA MET A 1 9.87 -36.37 24.12
C MET A 1 9.34 -34.95 24.27
N PHE A 2 8.04 -34.73 24.38
CA PHE A 2 7.42 -33.41 24.57
C PHE A 2 7.94 -32.60 25.77
N ASN A 3 8.14 -33.22 26.93
CA ASN A 3 8.64 -32.54 28.12
C ASN A 3 10.05 -31.95 27.95
N LYS A 4 10.97 -32.63 27.25
CA LYS A 4 12.32 -32.10 26.98
C LYS A 4 12.31 -30.90 26.03
N ILE A 5 11.41 -30.89 25.06
CA ILE A 5 11.25 -29.77 24.11
C ILE A 5 10.73 -28.54 24.84
N ASN A 6 9.72 -28.70 25.70
CA ASN A 6 9.19 -27.60 26.50
C ASN A 6 10.22 -27.04 27.49
N GLU A 7 11.09 -27.89 28.03
CA GLU A 7 12.18 -27.47 28.93
C GLU A 7 13.22 -26.63 28.16
N ILE A 8 13.62 -27.07 26.95
CA ILE A 8 14.55 -26.33 26.08
C ILE A 8 13.94 -24.99 25.66
N ILE A 9 12.67 -24.98 25.28
CA ILE A 9 11.96 -23.75 24.93
C ILE A 9 11.89 -22.80 26.14
N SER A 10 11.57 -23.33 27.31
CA SER A 10 11.51 -22.54 28.56
C SER A 10 12.86 -21.91 28.91
N VAL A 11 13.97 -22.65 28.79
CA VAL A 11 15.31 -22.13 29.00
C VAL A 11 15.70 -21.08 27.98
N PHE A 12 15.38 -21.30 26.71
CA PHE A 12 15.60 -20.33 25.63
C PHE A 12 14.80 -19.06 25.89
N MET A 13 13.51 -19.19 26.17
CA MET A 13 12.63 -18.04 26.44
C MET A 13 13.10 -17.21 27.63
N ARG A 14 13.60 -17.83 28.71
CA ARG A 14 14.19 -17.08 29.85
C ARG A 14 15.43 -16.30 29.47
N LYS A 15 16.26 -16.80 28.54
CA LYS A 15 17.44 -16.08 28.04
C LYS A 15 17.07 -14.90 27.16
N VAL A 16 15.96 -15.04 26.39
CA VAL A 16 15.46 -14.00 25.47
C VAL A 16 14.58 -12.98 26.20
N ALA A 17 13.90 -13.36 27.29
CA ALA A 17 13.03 -12.49 28.07
C ALA A 17 13.82 -11.54 28.97
N THR A 18 14.69 -10.74 28.39
CA THR A 18 15.43 -9.69 29.09
C THR A 18 14.66 -8.37 29.04
N ARG A 19 14.91 -7.48 30.01
CA ARG A 19 14.34 -6.12 30.01
C ARG A 19 14.65 -5.37 28.69
N GLN A 20 15.85 -5.54 28.14
CA GLN A 20 16.25 -4.90 26.90
C GLN A 20 15.43 -5.40 25.70
N ASN A 21 15.23 -6.72 25.61
CA ASN A 21 14.41 -7.31 24.54
C ASN A 21 12.95 -6.90 24.67
N TYR A 22 12.42 -6.83 25.90
CA TYR A 22 11.07 -6.34 26.15
C TYR A 22 10.91 -4.87 25.73
N LEU A 23 11.85 -4.01 26.09
CA LEU A 23 11.82 -2.60 25.68
C LEU A 23 11.99 -2.43 24.16
N PHE A 24 12.80 -3.29 23.52
CA PHE A 24 12.92 -3.32 22.07
C PHE A 24 11.57 -3.67 21.40
N VAL A 25 10.91 -4.72 21.89
CA VAL A 25 9.58 -5.12 21.38
C VAL A 25 8.56 -4.01 21.60
N LEU A 26 8.48 -3.44 22.80
CA LEU A 26 7.54 -2.34 23.07
C LEU A 26 7.79 -1.14 22.15
N LYS A 27 9.05 -0.76 21.98
CA LYS A 27 9.41 0.42 21.18
C LYS A 27 9.09 0.24 19.69
N ASN A 28 9.30 -0.97 19.16
CA ASN A 28 9.24 -1.20 17.71
C ASN A 28 7.92 -1.84 17.26
N PHE A 29 7.24 -2.58 18.12
CA PHE A 29 6.03 -3.33 17.76
C PHE A 29 4.74 -2.83 18.43
N LYS A 30 4.82 -2.10 19.55
CA LYS A 30 3.62 -1.55 20.18
C LYS A 30 2.78 -0.71 19.22
N PRO A 31 3.35 0.20 18.41
CA PRO A 31 2.57 0.96 17.44
C PRO A 31 1.86 0.08 16.41
N LEU A 32 2.48 -1.03 15.99
CA LEU A 32 1.86 -1.98 15.06
C LEU A 32 0.67 -2.70 15.70
N PHE A 33 0.78 -3.12 16.96
CA PHE A 33 -0.35 -3.73 17.68
C PHE A 33 -1.50 -2.74 17.87
N GLU A 34 -1.21 -1.49 18.16
CA GLU A 34 -2.22 -0.43 18.27
C GLU A 34 -2.91 -0.18 16.92
N LEU A 35 -2.16 -0.14 15.82
CA LEU A 35 -2.71 -0.01 14.47
C LEU A 35 -3.58 -1.22 14.09
N GLN A 36 -3.13 -2.45 14.34
CA GLN A 36 -3.92 -3.66 14.10
C GLN A 36 -5.21 -3.66 14.93
N HIS A 37 -5.14 -3.22 16.19
CA HIS A 37 -6.33 -3.11 17.04
C HIS A 37 -7.33 -2.09 16.51
N ILE A 38 -6.86 -0.91 16.10
CA ILE A 38 -7.69 0.13 15.49
C ILE A 38 -8.31 -0.40 14.19
N ASN A 39 -7.53 -1.05 13.33
CA ASN A 39 -8.04 -1.65 12.11
C ASN A 39 -9.14 -2.69 12.39
N SER A 40 -8.91 -3.60 13.34
CA SER A 40 -9.90 -4.60 13.75
C SER A 40 -11.19 -3.97 14.29
N LEU A 41 -11.11 -2.83 14.98
CA LEU A 41 -12.28 -2.08 15.44
C LEU A 41 -13.03 -1.47 14.26
N LEU A 42 -12.33 -0.85 13.31
CA LEU A 42 -12.92 -0.25 12.12
C LEU A 42 -13.59 -1.30 11.23
N GLU A 43 -13.02 -2.50 11.11
CA GLU A 43 -13.55 -3.62 10.34
C GLU A 43 -14.65 -4.41 11.10
N SER A 44 -14.89 -4.09 12.35
CA SER A 44 -15.90 -4.84 13.14
C SER A 44 -17.30 -4.63 12.60
N LYS A 45 -18.12 -5.70 12.60
CA LYS A 45 -19.54 -5.63 12.20
C LYS A 45 -20.30 -4.53 12.98
N ARG A 46 -19.94 -4.32 14.25
CA ARG A 46 -20.55 -3.31 15.11
C ARG A 46 -20.27 -1.89 14.60
N PHE A 47 -19.06 -1.63 14.10
CA PHE A 47 -18.70 -0.33 13.51
C PHE A 47 -19.42 -0.13 12.17
N PHE A 48 -19.39 -1.14 11.29
CA PHE A 48 -20.07 -1.09 9.99
C PHE A 48 -21.59 -1.00 10.06
N GLN A 49 -22.22 -1.46 11.13
CA GLN A 49 -23.68 -1.32 11.32
C GLN A 49 -24.16 0.14 11.32
N PHE A 50 -23.29 1.08 11.59
CA PHE A 50 -23.62 2.51 11.69
C PHE A 50 -23.11 3.34 10.51
N ILE A 51 -22.49 2.68 9.52
CA ILE A 51 -21.99 3.35 8.32
C ILE A 51 -22.83 2.90 7.13
N ASP A 52 -23.67 3.79 6.64
CA ASP A 52 -24.35 3.59 5.37
C ASP A 52 -23.32 3.62 4.25
N THR A 53 -23.33 2.60 3.39
CA THR A 53 -22.49 2.59 2.20
C THR A 53 -22.95 3.70 1.25
N ILE A 54 -22.04 4.59 0.91
CA ILE A 54 -22.28 5.63 -0.09
C ILE A 54 -21.81 5.10 -1.43
N GLU A 55 -22.68 5.07 -2.41
CA GLU A 55 -22.27 4.75 -3.77
C GLU A 55 -21.41 5.91 -4.32
N LEU A 56 -20.17 5.58 -4.72
CA LEU A 56 -19.29 6.54 -5.36
C LEU A 56 -19.67 6.66 -6.84
N ASP A 57 -20.22 7.81 -7.22
CA ASP A 57 -20.42 8.15 -8.63
C ASP A 57 -19.16 8.84 -9.17
N ILE A 58 -18.47 8.17 -10.09
CA ILE A 58 -17.28 8.72 -10.74
C ILE A 58 -17.73 9.52 -11.96
N PRO A 59 -17.54 10.85 -11.95
CA PRO A 59 -17.96 11.70 -13.07
C PRO A 59 -17.22 11.35 -14.36
N LYS A 60 -17.93 11.36 -15.48
CA LYS A 60 -17.34 11.16 -16.82
C LYS A 60 -16.26 12.20 -17.11
N GLY A 61 -15.24 11.81 -17.85
CA GLY A 61 -14.17 12.69 -18.32
C GLY A 61 -13.26 13.24 -17.23
N LYS A 62 -13.28 12.68 -16.02
CA LYS A 62 -12.37 13.05 -14.94
C LYS A 62 -11.06 12.30 -15.05
N SER A 63 -9.99 12.91 -14.53
CA SER A 63 -8.68 12.31 -14.41
C SER A 63 -8.59 11.54 -13.07
N ILE A 64 -8.28 10.26 -13.14
CA ILE A 64 -8.14 9.38 -12.00
C ILE A 64 -6.68 8.92 -11.94
N THR A 65 -6.06 9.04 -10.78
CA THR A 65 -4.73 8.46 -10.54
C THR A 65 -4.80 7.47 -9.40
N VAL A 66 -4.18 6.31 -9.59
CA VAL A 66 -3.95 5.31 -8.54
C VAL A 66 -2.50 5.37 -8.11
N ILE A 67 -2.23 5.50 -6.82
CA ILE A 67 -0.90 5.26 -6.24
C ILE A 67 -0.90 3.84 -5.71
N ALA A 68 -0.28 2.94 -6.44
CA ALA A 68 -0.18 1.53 -6.13
C ALA A 68 1.21 1.21 -5.55
N PRO A 69 1.31 0.75 -4.30
CA PRO A 69 2.58 0.29 -3.74
C PRO A 69 3.25 -0.80 -4.58
N HIS A 70 2.45 -1.73 -5.10
CA HIS A 70 2.88 -2.87 -5.92
C HIS A 70 2.10 -2.95 -7.23
N THR A 71 2.52 -3.83 -8.14
CA THR A 71 1.99 -3.91 -9.51
C THR A 71 0.65 -4.66 -9.66
N ASP A 72 -0.03 -4.93 -8.58
CA ASP A 72 -1.33 -5.61 -8.52
C ASP A 72 -2.37 -4.84 -7.68
N ASP A 73 -1.93 -3.87 -6.88
CA ASP A 73 -2.79 -3.14 -5.95
C ASP A 73 -3.87 -2.28 -6.63
N ASP A 74 -3.63 -1.81 -7.85
CA ASP A 74 -4.61 -1.07 -8.64
C ASP A 74 -5.83 -1.94 -8.98
N ILE A 75 -5.59 -3.18 -9.40
CA ILE A 75 -6.65 -4.12 -9.80
C ILE A 75 -7.34 -4.71 -8.57
N PHE A 76 -6.58 -5.18 -7.58
CA PHE A 76 -7.16 -5.75 -6.36
C PHE A 76 -7.89 -4.70 -5.52
N GLY A 77 -7.34 -3.50 -5.43
CA GLY A 77 -7.92 -2.42 -4.62
C GLY A 77 -9.08 -1.68 -5.28
N ALA A 78 -9.02 -1.43 -6.60
CA ALA A 78 -9.95 -0.54 -7.27
C ALA A 78 -10.39 -1.01 -8.67
N GLY A 79 -9.98 -2.18 -9.15
CA GLY A 79 -10.13 -2.61 -10.54
C GLY A 79 -11.56 -2.49 -11.10
N GLY A 80 -12.58 -2.93 -10.35
CA GLY A 80 -13.98 -2.79 -10.77
C GLY A 80 -14.40 -1.31 -10.94
N THR A 81 -13.95 -0.44 -10.05
CA THR A 81 -14.20 1.01 -10.12
C THR A 81 -13.47 1.64 -11.30
N LEU A 82 -12.22 1.26 -11.55
CA LEU A 82 -11.42 1.74 -12.68
C LEU A 82 -12.02 1.33 -14.01
N LEU A 83 -12.46 0.08 -14.15
CA LEU A 83 -13.16 -0.41 -15.35
C LEU A 83 -14.46 0.37 -15.61
N LYS A 84 -15.26 0.61 -14.57
CA LYS A 84 -16.47 1.43 -14.66
C LYS A 84 -16.13 2.86 -15.11
N ALA A 85 -15.12 3.47 -14.51
CA ALA A 85 -14.68 4.82 -14.84
C ALA A 85 -14.15 4.92 -16.29
N ALA A 86 -13.32 3.97 -16.71
CA ALA A 86 -12.81 3.90 -18.08
C ALA A 86 -13.95 3.80 -19.11
N SER A 87 -14.95 2.95 -18.85
CA SER A 87 -16.12 2.82 -19.71
C SER A 87 -16.95 4.11 -19.80
N GLN A 88 -16.82 4.99 -18.84
CA GLN A 88 -17.46 6.31 -18.80
C GLN A 88 -16.58 7.45 -19.37
N GLY A 89 -15.39 7.10 -19.90
CA GLY A 89 -14.47 8.05 -20.53
C GLY A 89 -13.54 8.77 -19.56
N ALA A 90 -13.32 8.24 -18.34
CA ALA A 90 -12.29 8.77 -17.46
C ALA A 90 -10.88 8.45 -17.99
N SER A 91 -9.96 9.40 -17.86
CA SER A 91 -8.53 9.19 -18.05
C SER A 91 -7.94 8.56 -16.79
N ILE A 92 -7.27 7.43 -16.91
CA ILE A 92 -6.72 6.69 -15.77
C ILE A 92 -5.21 6.61 -15.87
N SER A 93 -4.53 6.93 -14.78
CA SER A 93 -3.09 6.76 -14.61
C SER A 93 -2.81 5.92 -13.38
N VAL A 94 -1.82 5.04 -13.46
CA VAL A 94 -1.38 4.22 -12.32
C VAL A 94 0.10 4.51 -12.04
N ILE A 95 0.40 4.95 -10.83
CA ILE A 95 1.77 5.16 -10.36
C ILE A 95 2.15 3.96 -9.47
N TYR A 96 2.95 3.06 -10.02
CA TYR A 96 3.52 1.96 -9.27
C TYR A 96 4.77 2.42 -8.52
N LEU A 97 4.74 2.37 -7.20
CA LEU A 97 5.88 2.80 -6.37
C LEU A 97 7.01 1.81 -6.46
N SER A 98 6.72 0.51 -6.38
CA SER A 98 7.71 -0.55 -6.58
C SER A 98 7.31 -1.48 -7.73
N ASN A 99 8.28 -2.23 -8.26
CA ASN A 99 8.03 -3.18 -9.35
C ASN A 99 7.65 -4.58 -8.86
N SER A 100 7.50 -4.80 -7.56
CA SER A 100 7.13 -6.08 -6.90
C SER A 100 8.02 -7.28 -7.24
N ALA A 101 9.09 -7.10 -8.00
CA ALA A 101 9.96 -8.20 -8.39
C ALA A 101 10.78 -8.72 -7.20
N LYS A 102 10.61 -9.98 -6.86
CA LYS A 102 11.41 -10.66 -5.83
C LYS A 102 12.87 -10.83 -6.24
N ILE A 103 13.12 -10.89 -7.54
CA ILE A 103 14.45 -11.04 -8.13
C ILE A 103 14.63 -9.89 -9.11
N PRO A 104 15.70 -9.07 -9.00
CA PRO A 104 15.91 -7.90 -9.84
C PRO A 104 15.86 -8.18 -11.36
N SER A 105 16.29 -9.36 -11.79
CA SER A 105 16.24 -9.75 -13.20
C SER A 105 14.82 -9.94 -13.76
N GLN A 106 13.81 -10.01 -12.91
CA GLN A 106 12.40 -10.14 -13.30
C GLN A 106 11.68 -8.78 -13.32
N ALA A 107 12.32 -7.71 -12.91
CA ALA A 107 11.68 -6.39 -12.80
C ALA A 107 11.03 -5.93 -14.11
N GLU A 108 11.71 -6.10 -15.25
CA GLU A 108 11.16 -5.69 -16.54
C GLU A 108 9.99 -6.58 -16.99
N LEU A 109 10.01 -7.87 -16.67
CA LEU A 109 8.88 -8.76 -16.96
C LEU A 109 7.63 -8.32 -16.18
N VAL A 110 7.77 -8.06 -14.88
CA VAL A 110 6.66 -7.60 -14.03
C VAL A 110 6.11 -6.25 -14.50
N LYS A 111 6.98 -5.33 -14.92
CA LYS A 111 6.55 -4.05 -15.52
C LYS A 111 5.82 -4.26 -16.85
N GLN A 112 6.25 -5.21 -17.67
CA GLN A 112 5.57 -5.52 -18.91
C GLN A 112 4.16 -6.08 -18.64
N GLU A 113 4.03 -7.00 -17.69
CA GLU A 113 2.74 -7.53 -17.25
C GLU A 113 1.81 -6.41 -16.75
N ALA A 114 2.32 -5.49 -15.93
CA ALA A 114 1.57 -4.34 -15.45
C ALA A 114 1.12 -3.41 -16.61
N ARG A 115 1.97 -3.17 -17.63
CA ARG A 115 1.60 -2.41 -18.82
C ARG A 115 0.50 -3.10 -19.61
N GLU A 116 0.56 -4.40 -19.78
CA GLU A 116 -0.45 -5.20 -20.48
C GLU A 116 -1.79 -5.13 -19.74
N ILE A 117 -1.78 -5.27 -18.40
CA ILE A 117 -2.98 -5.13 -17.59
C ILE A 117 -3.58 -3.73 -17.73
N CYS A 118 -2.78 -2.67 -17.57
CA CYS A 118 -3.22 -1.29 -17.73
C CYS A 118 -3.84 -1.04 -19.10
N SER A 119 -3.25 -1.59 -20.17
CA SER A 119 -3.76 -1.43 -21.54
C SER A 119 -5.15 -2.01 -21.71
N ASN A 120 -5.50 -3.08 -20.98
CA ASN A 120 -6.82 -3.73 -21.08
C ASN A 120 -7.97 -2.85 -20.60
N TYR A 121 -7.69 -1.87 -19.75
CA TYR A 121 -8.70 -0.89 -19.30
C TYR A 121 -8.33 0.56 -19.60
N GLY A 122 -7.37 0.77 -20.50
CA GLY A 122 -7.02 2.09 -21.02
C GLY A 122 -6.30 3.00 -20.03
N ALA A 123 -5.56 2.43 -19.07
CA ALA A 123 -4.76 3.18 -18.13
C ALA A 123 -3.31 3.37 -18.58
N GLU A 124 -2.69 4.48 -18.16
CA GLU A 124 -1.27 4.79 -18.41
C GLU A 124 -0.44 4.48 -17.16
N PRO A 125 0.49 3.51 -17.19
CA PRO A 125 1.33 3.16 -16.05
C PRO A 125 2.59 4.01 -15.96
N TYR A 126 2.96 4.40 -14.74
CA TYR A 126 4.20 5.08 -14.36
C TYR A 126 4.91 4.25 -13.29
N PHE A 127 6.24 4.15 -13.33
CA PHE A 127 7.02 3.34 -12.40
C PHE A 127 8.08 4.21 -11.70
N LEU A 128 8.07 4.22 -10.36
CA LEU A 128 9.10 4.91 -9.57
C LEU A 128 10.29 4.01 -9.22
N ASP A 129 10.16 2.71 -9.45
CA ASP A 129 11.23 1.71 -9.23
C ASP A 129 11.82 1.70 -7.81
N LEU A 130 11.00 1.98 -6.81
CA LEU A 130 11.42 1.88 -5.43
C LEU A 130 11.56 0.40 -5.02
N VAL A 131 12.31 0.16 -3.95
CA VAL A 131 12.60 -1.20 -3.49
C VAL A 131 11.38 -1.80 -2.79
N PRO A 132 10.82 -2.92 -3.28
CA PRO A 132 9.69 -3.58 -2.63
C PRO A 132 10.07 -4.09 -1.23
N GLY A 133 9.16 -3.96 -0.26
CA GLY A 133 9.39 -4.25 1.15
C GLY A 133 10.23 -3.20 1.88
N ASN A 134 10.62 -2.12 1.20
CA ASN A 134 11.38 -1.01 1.79
C ASN A 134 11.24 0.27 0.97
N ILE A 135 10.01 0.71 0.71
CA ILE A 135 9.73 1.99 0.05
C ILE A 135 10.40 3.10 0.86
N CYS A 136 11.40 3.75 0.27
CA CYS A 136 12.13 4.84 0.91
C CYS A 136 11.31 6.12 0.86
N ILE A 137 11.30 6.86 1.98
CA ILE A 137 10.66 8.17 2.07
C ILE A 137 11.75 9.20 2.36
N ASP A 138 12.21 9.86 1.33
CA ASP A 138 13.22 10.91 1.37
C ASP A 138 12.85 12.05 0.40
N ASN A 139 13.65 13.09 0.37
CA ASN A 139 13.39 14.24 -0.50
C ASN A 139 13.33 13.86 -1.98
N LYS A 140 14.16 12.91 -2.42
CA LYS A 140 14.19 12.47 -3.81
C LYS A 140 12.91 11.75 -4.20
N THR A 141 12.51 10.74 -3.42
CA THR A 141 11.30 9.97 -3.70
C THR A 141 10.03 10.80 -3.57
N THR A 142 10.02 11.73 -2.60
CA THR A 142 8.94 12.70 -2.43
C THR A 142 8.79 13.59 -3.66
N GLU A 143 9.91 14.12 -4.18
CA GLU A 143 9.88 14.98 -5.37
C GLU A 143 9.49 14.21 -6.64
N MET A 144 9.98 12.98 -6.81
CA MET A 144 9.57 12.11 -7.93
C MET A 144 8.04 11.91 -7.97
N LEU A 145 7.42 11.64 -6.83
CA LEU A 145 5.96 11.48 -6.76
C LEU A 145 5.25 12.81 -6.97
N ARG A 146 5.75 13.90 -6.40
CA ARG A 146 5.21 15.26 -6.57
C ARG A 146 5.18 15.67 -8.04
N GLU A 147 6.29 15.51 -8.76
CA GLU A 147 6.36 15.85 -10.18
C GLU A 147 5.32 15.08 -11.01
N LEU A 148 5.12 13.79 -10.73
CA LEU A 148 4.07 13.00 -11.39
C LEU A 148 2.67 13.50 -11.04
N LEU A 149 2.39 13.78 -9.79
CA LEU A 149 1.08 14.28 -9.35
C LEU A 149 0.76 15.65 -9.97
N VAL A 150 1.74 16.54 -10.04
CA VAL A 150 1.60 17.84 -10.73
C VAL A 150 1.33 17.64 -12.22
N LYS A 151 2.12 16.78 -12.88
CA LYS A 151 1.94 16.47 -14.32
C LYS A 151 0.57 15.87 -14.62
N LEU A 152 0.10 14.93 -13.81
CA LEU A 152 -1.15 14.20 -14.03
C LEU A 152 -2.38 15.00 -13.60
N SER A 153 -2.20 15.89 -12.62
CA SER A 153 -3.26 16.75 -12.07
C SER A 153 -4.58 15.99 -11.83
N PRO A 154 -4.57 14.92 -11.02
CA PRO A 154 -5.75 14.08 -10.84
C PRO A 154 -6.89 14.83 -10.17
N SER A 155 -8.13 14.61 -10.65
CA SER A 155 -9.34 15.04 -9.95
C SER A 155 -9.79 14.04 -8.88
N THR A 156 -9.36 12.79 -9.00
CA THR A 156 -9.61 11.71 -8.04
C THR A 156 -8.35 10.89 -7.88
N LEU A 157 -8.01 10.58 -6.62
CA LEU A 157 -6.85 9.77 -6.29
C LEU A 157 -7.28 8.57 -5.47
N PHE A 158 -6.81 7.39 -5.88
CA PHE A 158 -6.92 6.15 -5.11
C PHE A 158 -5.55 5.82 -4.52
N ILE A 159 -5.56 5.45 -3.27
CA ILE A 159 -4.36 5.02 -2.54
C ILE A 159 -4.75 3.94 -1.54
N SER A 160 -3.83 3.06 -1.19
CA SER A 160 -4.03 2.03 -0.18
C SER A 160 -4.44 2.62 1.18
N PHE A 161 -5.10 1.80 2.00
CA PHE A 161 -5.57 2.24 3.31
C PHE A 161 -4.38 2.56 4.23
N PHE A 162 -4.44 3.69 4.92
CA PHE A 162 -3.33 4.18 5.74
C PHE A 162 -3.05 3.35 7.02
N LEU A 163 -3.99 2.49 7.44
CA LEU A 163 -3.85 1.55 8.55
C LEU A 163 -3.63 0.10 8.07
N ASP A 164 -3.20 -0.09 6.83
CA ASP A 164 -2.94 -1.40 6.26
C ASP A 164 -1.85 -2.16 7.05
N ASP A 165 -1.94 -3.48 7.09
CA ASP A 165 -0.92 -4.34 7.72
C ASP A 165 0.39 -4.35 6.94
N ASN A 166 0.35 -4.11 5.64
CA ASN A 166 1.53 -4.04 4.79
C ASN A 166 2.28 -2.70 5.01
N ASP A 167 3.57 -2.77 5.31
CA ASP A 167 4.39 -1.58 5.55
C ASP A 167 4.53 -0.70 4.30
N ASP A 168 4.67 -1.29 3.12
CA ASP A 168 4.75 -0.53 1.86
C ASP A 168 3.46 0.26 1.58
N HIS A 169 2.29 -0.28 1.95
CA HIS A 169 1.01 0.42 1.83
C HIS A 169 0.95 1.66 2.74
N ARG A 170 1.40 1.52 3.99
CA ARG A 170 1.49 2.66 4.92
C ARG A 170 2.50 3.71 4.45
N ARG A 171 3.64 3.26 3.92
CA ARG A 171 4.68 4.14 3.37
C ARG A 171 4.22 4.87 2.13
N ALA A 172 3.40 4.25 1.28
CA ALA A 172 2.77 4.92 0.14
C ALA A 172 1.92 6.12 0.60
N ASN A 173 1.12 5.96 1.65
CA ASN A 173 0.36 7.06 2.23
C ASN A 173 1.27 8.17 2.77
N GLN A 174 2.33 7.81 3.51
CA GLN A 174 3.26 8.82 4.05
C GLN A 174 3.99 9.56 2.93
N LEU A 175 4.42 8.84 1.89
CA LEU A 175 5.08 9.44 0.73
C LEU A 175 4.14 10.41 0.00
N PHE A 176 2.87 10.02 -0.18
CA PHE A 176 1.85 10.88 -0.76
C PHE A 176 1.65 12.16 0.07
N ILE A 177 1.45 12.05 1.39
CA ILE A 177 1.28 13.21 2.27
C ILE A 177 2.48 14.15 2.14
N ASN A 178 3.71 13.64 2.22
CA ASN A 178 4.91 14.46 2.07
C ASN A 178 4.97 15.13 0.69
N SER A 179 4.42 14.50 -0.36
CA SER A 179 4.44 15.04 -1.73
C SER A 179 3.46 16.20 -1.94
N ILE A 180 2.43 16.33 -1.11
CA ILE A 180 1.43 17.40 -1.23
C ILE A 180 1.62 18.53 -0.21
N ASP A 181 2.36 18.30 0.89
CA ASP A 181 2.57 19.28 1.97
C ASP A 181 3.76 20.24 1.72
N GLY A 182 4.45 20.15 0.58
CA GLY A 182 5.65 20.91 0.24
C GLY A 182 5.47 22.11 -0.70
#